data_d54b3d06831961c06bfe57049ae230fe
#
_entry.id   d54b3d06831961c06bfe57049ae230fe
#
_cell.length_a   1.000
_cell.length_b   1.000
_cell.length_c   1.000
_cell.angle_alpha   90.00
_cell.angle_beta   90.00
_cell.angle_gamma   90.00
#
_symmetry.space_group_name_H-M   'P 1'
#
loop_
_entity.id
_entity.type
_entity.pdbx_description
1 polymer ?
#
loop_
_entity_poly.entity_id
_entity_poly.type
_entity_poly.pdbx_seq_one_letter_code
_entity_poly.pdbx_strand_id
1 'polypeptide(L)'
;MIFKDYYKILELDSSRVTIDEIKSAYRVAAKKYHPDVNVGDSLAEERIKDINEAYRVLSTPAQKRKYDRTWNSSVGKLKKSSDKMEKSSIIGMFLGNIENNQEVKQKKDPIKGENIETKIEASLEDAFFGKEKTIVLKNNNGKPKTLSIKLPEGIRDGEKIRLIGQGKHGKNGGKNGDLLIQINIKNNDKFILKGYDIYTNLLLTPWEASLGTKIDIPTIDETTKIYIPQGVQTGEKIKIPNKGYKDGNGGRGDLFAEVKIMVPKELTDEEKAIFEKLNKISNFNPRLKV
;
A
#
# COMPACT_ATOMS: atom_id res chain seq x y z
N MET A 1 38.63 -10.57 -2.44
CA MET A 1 38.53 -9.16 -2.03
C MET A 1 38.69 -9.10 -0.53
N ILE A 2 39.65 -8.34 -0.03
CA ILE A 2 39.84 -8.13 1.41
C ILE A 2 38.73 -7.17 1.87
N PHE A 3 37.97 -7.55 2.91
CA PHE A 3 36.90 -6.73 3.46
C PHE A 3 37.51 -5.48 4.14
N LYS A 4 37.15 -4.28 3.68
CA LYS A 4 37.55 -3.01 4.32
C LYS A 4 36.49 -2.58 5.32
N ASP A 5 36.89 -2.33 6.58
CA ASP A 5 36.00 -1.79 7.60
C ASP A 5 35.94 -0.27 7.54
N TYR A 6 34.94 0.27 6.81
CA TYR A 6 34.76 1.71 6.62
C TYR A 6 34.44 2.46 7.89
N TYR A 7 33.81 1.82 8.88
CA TYR A 7 33.59 2.42 10.19
C TYR A 7 34.90 2.64 10.93
N LYS A 8 35.76 1.62 10.92
CA LYS A 8 37.08 1.71 11.54
C LYS A 8 38.00 2.71 10.81
N ILE A 9 37.89 2.83 9.49
CA ILE A 9 38.65 3.82 8.70
C ILE A 9 38.26 5.25 9.09
N LEU A 10 37.00 5.51 9.42
CA LEU A 10 36.51 6.81 9.91
C LEU A 10 36.60 6.94 11.44
N GLU A 11 37.28 6.04 12.13
CA GLU A 11 37.40 6.02 13.60
C GLU A 11 36.03 5.99 14.33
N LEU A 12 35.04 5.27 13.74
CA LEU A 12 33.72 5.06 14.29
C LEU A 12 33.57 3.64 14.86
N ASP A 13 33.06 3.52 16.07
CA ASP A 13 33.00 2.23 16.79
C ASP A 13 31.79 1.36 16.45
N SER A 14 30.81 1.90 15.74
CA SER A 14 29.52 1.24 15.51
C SER A 14 28.90 1.60 14.16
N SER A 15 28.10 0.68 13.61
CA SER A 15 27.24 0.95 12.46
C SER A 15 25.97 1.77 12.78
N ARG A 16 25.70 2.01 14.08
CA ARG A 16 24.51 2.75 14.55
C ARG A 16 24.68 4.27 14.56
N VAL A 17 25.66 4.78 13.81
CA VAL A 17 25.95 6.20 13.69
C VAL A 17 25.02 6.89 12.69
N THR A 18 24.72 8.15 12.98
CA THR A 18 23.93 9.03 12.10
C THR A 18 24.78 9.54 10.91
N ILE A 19 24.12 10.07 9.89
CA ILE A 19 24.83 10.67 8.73
C ILE A 19 25.66 11.87 9.16
N ASP A 20 25.22 12.63 10.16
CA ASP A 20 25.92 13.81 10.64
C ASP A 20 27.17 13.43 11.45
N GLU A 21 27.14 12.34 12.19
CA GLU A 21 28.32 11.75 12.84
C GLU A 21 29.34 11.26 11.80
N ILE A 22 28.87 10.61 10.73
CA ILE A 22 29.75 10.19 9.62
C ILE A 22 30.40 11.40 8.93
N LYS A 23 29.66 12.49 8.70
CA LYS A 23 30.21 13.72 8.13
C LYS A 23 31.24 14.38 9.05
N SER A 24 30.98 14.37 10.35
CA SER A 24 31.91 14.93 11.35
C SER A 24 33.20 14.15 11.41
N ALA A 25 33.10 12.81 11.49
CA ALA A 25 34.24 11.90 11.48
C ALA A 25 35.09 12.04 10.21
N TYR A 26 34.44 12.13 9.04
CA TYR A 26 35.10 12.37 7.77
C TYR A 26 35.91 13.68 7.77
N ARG A 27 35.31 14.80 8.25
CA ARG A 27 36.01 16.10 8.29
C ARG A 27 37.27 16.07 9.17
N VAL A 28 37.18 15.37 10.31
CA VAL A 28 38.32 15.22 11.22
C VAL A 28 39.41 14.38 10.56
N ALA A 29 39.07 13.21 10.00
CA ALA A 29 40.02 12.33 9.33
C ALA A 29 40.63 12.97 8.08
N ALA A 30 39.83 13.64 7.25
CA ALA A 30 40.30 14.32 6.04
C ALA A 30 41.25 15.48 6.35
N LYS A 31 41.02 16.22 7.42
CA LYS A 31 41.95 17.31 7.89
C LYS A 31 43.26 16.73 8.37
N LYS A 32 43.24 15.61 9.11
CA LYS A 32 44.41 14.91 9.67
C LYS A 32 45.34 14.38 8.58
N TYR A 33 44.78 13.80 7.51
CA TYR A 33 45.53 13.18 6.42
C TYR A 33 45.49 13.97 5.09
N HIS A 34 45.26 15.29 5.18
CA HIS A 34 45.22 16.14 3.98
C HIS A 34 46.58 16.20 3.29
N PRO A 35 46.67 16.13 1.96
CA PRO A 35 47.92 16.17 1.21
C PRO A 35 48.75 17.44 1.49
N ASP A 36 48.09 18.59 1.69
CA ASP A 36 48.79 19.86 1.95
C ASP A 36 49.45 19.90 3.35
N VAL A 37 48.98 19.07 4.26
CA VAL A 37 49.52 18.98 5.64
C VAL A 37 50.54 17.84 5.75
N ASN A 38 50.46 16.81 4.89
CA ASN A 38 51.32 15.64 4.90
C ASN A 38 52.05 15.51 3.55
N VAL A 39 52.77 16.54 3.13
CA VAL A 39 53.45 16.58 1.84
C VAL A 39 54.55 15.53 1.78
N GLY A 40 54.42 14.57 0.80
CA GLY A 40 55.40 13.51 0.58
C GLY A 40 55.22 12.26 1.43
N ASP A 41 54.17 12.18 2.26
CA ASP A 41 53.83 10.98 3.03
C ASP A 41 52.88 10.06 2.22
N SER A 42 53.48 9.02 1.64
CA SER A 42 52.73 8.02 0.85
C SER A 42 51.69 7.25 1.65
N LEU A 43 51.88 7.10 2.97
CA LEU A 43 50.91 6.48 3.87
C LEU A 43 49.68 7.39 4.10
N ALA A 44 49.92 8.72 4.19
CA ALA A 44 48.82 9.67 4.28
C ALA A 44 48.01 9.75 2.98
N GLU A 45 48.67 9.64 1.82
CA GLU A 45 47.99 9.57 0.51
C GLU A 45 47.12 8.31 0.35
N GLU A 46 47.59 7.17 0.83
CA GLU A 46 46.79 5.93 0.81
C GLU A 46 45.62 6.02 1.79
N ARG A 47 45.85 6.55 3.00
CA ARG A 47 44.80 6.74 4.00
C ARG A 47 43.70 7.72 3.54
N ILE A 48 44.05 8.83 2.88
CA ILE A 48 43.03 9.78 2.39
C ILE A 48 42.15 9.15 1.31
N LYS A 49 42.71 8.26 0.45
CA LYS A 49 41.93 7.50 -0.52
C LYS A 49 40.90 6.60 0.17
N ASP A 50 41.32 5.87 1.21
CA ASP A 50 40.46 4.99 1.98
C ASP A 50 39.37 5.77 2.75
N ILE A 51 39.70 6.93 3.31
CA ILE A 51 38.77 7.85 4.00
C ILE A 51 37.70 8.34 3.03
N ASN A 52 38.11 8.75 1.83
CA ASN A 52 37.19 9.21 0.79
C ASN A 52 36.27 8.09 0.29
N GLU A 53 36.81 6.87 0.12
CA GLU A 53 36.02 5.68 -0.25
C GLU A 53 34.98 5.36 0.83
N ALA A 54 35.39 5.33 2.10
CA ALA A 54 34.51 5.09 3.24
C ALA A 54 33.38 6.11 3.32
N TYR A 55 33.71 7.40 3.18
CA TYR A 55 32.70 8.45 3.20
C TYR A 55 31.71 8.35 2.04
N ARG A 56 32.17 8.07 0.81
CA ARG A 56 31.29 7.89 -0.35
C ARG A 56 30.25 6.81 -0.13
N VAL A 57 30.64 5.69 0.51
CA VAL A 57 29.73 4.56 0.78
C VAL A 57 28.80 4.85 1.97
N LEU A 58 29.33 5.43 3.06
CA LEU A 58 28.59 5.58 4.30
C LEU A 58 27.69 6.84 4.32
N SER A 59 28.02 7.90 3.53
CA SER A 59 27.20 9.11 3.45
C SER A 59 25.90 8.94 2.67
N THR A 60 25.81 7.95 1.78
CA THR A 60 24.62 7.67 0.97
C THR A 60 23.73 6.64 1.68
N PRO A 61 22.47 6.97 2.06
CA PRO A 61 21.61 6.08 2.85
C PRO A 61 21.38 4.69 2.23
N ALA A 62 21.30 4.63 0.90
CA ALA A 62 21.11 3.38 0.18
C ALA A 62 22.38 2.49 0.21
N GLN A 63 23.55 3.08 -0.02
CA GLN A 63 24.84 2.39 0.01
C GLN A 63 25.22 2.00 1.44
N LYS A 64 24.99 2.88 2.42
CA LYS A 64 25.18 2.58 3.85
C LYS A 64 24.38 1.34 4.26
N ARG A 65 23.09 1.26 3.94
CA ARG A 65 22.25 0.09 4.27
C ARG A 65 22.77 -1.21 3.65
N LYS A 66 23.29 -1.16 2.40
CA LYS A 66 23.88 -2.31 1.74
C LYS A 66 25.18 -2.74 2.42
N TYR A 67 26.02 -1.78 2.75
CA TYR A 67 27.28 -2.00 3.45
C TYR A 67 27.07 -2.52 4.87
N ASP A 68 26.11 -1.97 5.64
CA ASP A 68 25.76 -2.40 7.00
C ASP A 68 25.39 -3.90 7.08
N ARG A 69 24.73 -4.43 6.05
CA ARG A 69 24.43 -5.88 6.01
C ARG A 69 25.72 -6.71 5.95
N THR A 70 26.66 -6.30 5.10
CA THR A 70 27.95 -6.99 4.94
C THR A 70 28.83 -6.82 6.18
N TRP A 71 28.88 -5.62 6.75
CA TRP A 71 29.65 -5.31 7.96
C TRP A 71 29.15 -6.11 9.16
N ASN A 72 27.83 -6.17 9.40
CA ASN A 72 27.22 -6.95 10.47
C ASN A 72 27.46 -8.46 10.33
N SER A 73 27.61 -8.98 9.11
CA SER A 73 27.95 -10.38 8.87
C SER A 73 29.43 -10.68 9.10
N SER A 74 30.33 -9.73 8.84
CA SER A 74 31.78 -9.92 8.87
C SER A 74 32.44 -9.49 10.19
N VAL A 75 32.00 -8.36 10.76
CA VAL A 75 32.62 -7.74 11.97
C VAL A 75 31.70 -7.81 13.18
N GLY A 76 30.39 -7.68 12.99
CA GLY A 76 29.42 -7.67 14.08
C GLY A 76 29.30 -9.02 14.82
N LYS A 77 29.69 -10.13 14.19
CA LYS A 77 29.78 -11.46 14.85
C LYS A 77 31.04 -11.62 15.71
N LEU A 78 32.14 -11.01 15.31
CA LEU A 78 33.41 -11.10 16.03
C LEU A 78 33.40 -10.30 17.35
N LYS A 79 32.78 -9.11 17.38
CA LYS A 79 32.63 -8.33 18.64
C LYS A 79 31.71 -9.01 19.66
N LYS A 80 30.70 -9.76 19.23
CA LYS A 80 29.83 -10.53 20.16
C LYS A 80 30.50 -11.76 20.79
N SER A 81 31.52 -12.31 20.14
CA SER A 81 32.26 -13.46 20.67
C SER A 81 33.39 -13.03 21.63
N SER A 82 34.06 -11.90 21.41
CA SER A 82 35.10 -11.40 22.29
C SER A 82 34.57 -10.85 23.63
N ASP A 83 33.46 -10.08 23.60
CA ASP A 83 32.82 -9.61 24.86
C ASP A 83 32.24 -10.74 25.72
N LYS A 84 31.95 -11.90 25.11
CA LYS A 84 31.46 -13.08 25.84
C LYS A 84 32.60 -13.89 26.46
N MET A 85 33.80 -13.84 25.87
CA MET A 85 34.98 -14.57 26.38
C MET A 85 35.67 -13.86 27.55
N GLU A 86 35.78 -12.52 27.54
CA GLU A 86 36.40 -11.77 28.65
C GLU A 86 35.57 -11.77 29.93
N LYS A 87 34.22 -11.68 29.82
CA LYS A 87 33.34 -11.71 31.01
C LYS A 87 33.21 -13.09 31.66
N SER A 88 33.38 -14.16 30.89
CA SER A 88 33.31 -15.53 31.40
C SER A 88 34.61 -15.97 32.14
N SER A 89 35.75 -15.43 31.74
CA SER A 89 37.05 -15.80 32.30
C SER A 89 37.34 -15.12 33.66
N ILE A 90 36.83 -13.91 33.89
CA ILE A 90 37.08 -13.15 35.13
C ILE A 90 36.16 -13.61 36.27
N ILE A 91 34.93 -14.05 35.95
CA ILE A 91 33.95 -14.52 36.95
C ILE A 91 34.30 -15.94 37.43
N GLY A 92 34.90 -16.77 36.57
CA GLY A 92 35.29 -18.14 36.91
C GLY A 92 36.47 -18.23 37.89
N MET A 93 37.31 -17.19 38.01
CA MET A 93 38.46 -17.14 38.91
C MET A 93 38.15 -16.61 40.32
N PHE A 94 37.01 -15.95 40.52
CA PHE A 94 36.73 -15.25 41.79
C PHE A 94 35.69 -15.91 42.69
N LEU A 95 34.98 -16.94 42.23
CA LEU A 95 33.98 -17.66 43.02
C LEU A 95 34.23 -19.18 42.93
N GLY A 96 34.94 -19.68 43.95
CA GLY A 96 35.05 -21.10 44.18
C GLY A 96 33.70 -21.77 44.34
N ASN A 97 33.60 -22.98 43.78
CA ASN A 97 32.54 -23.97 43.88
C ASN A 97 31.43 -23.66 44.90
N ILE A 98 30.32 -23.17 44.39
CA ILE A 98 29.02 -23.35 45.03
C ILE A 98 28.15 -24.07 44.02
N GLU A 99 27.95 -25.37 44.25
CA GLU A 99 26.90 -26.15 43.61
C GLU A 99 25.54 -25.47 43.90
N ASN A 100 24.98 -24.80 42.94
CA ASN A 100 23.56 -24.42 42.94
C ASN A 100 22.96 -24.82 41.62
N ASN A 101 22.20 -25.90 41.66
CA ASN A 101 21.22 -26.28 40.67
C ASN A 101 20.21 -25.13 40.48
N GLN A 102 20.52 -24.17 39.63
CA GLN A 102 19.55 -23.27 39.06
C GLN A 102 19.54 -23.51 37.54
N GLU A 103 18.42 -24.03 37.05
CA GLU A 103 18.11 -24.11 35.62
C GLU A 103 18.46 -22.79 34.95
N VAL A 104 19.56 -22.76 34.21
CA VAL A 104 19.89 -21.65 33.32
C VAL A 104 18.82 -21.61 32.23
N LYS A 105 17.79 -20.83 32.45
CA LYS A 105 16.80 -20.48 31.38
C LYS A 105 17.60 -19.82 30.27
N GLN A 106 17.96 -20.58 29.26
CA GLN A 106 18.52 -20.06 28.02
C GLN A 106 17.55 -18.99 27.50
N LYS A 107 17.97 -17.73 27.47
CA LYS A 107 17.25 -16.65 26.80
C LYS A 107 17.20 -17.02 25.32
N LYS A 108 16.08 -17.62 24.92
CA LYS A 108 15.79 -17.91 23.51
C LYS A 108 15.72 -16.58 22.76
N ASP A 109 16.34 -16.50 21.59
CA ASP A 109 16.33 -15.30 20.76
C ASP A 109 14.89 -14.84 20.46
N PRO A 110 14.62 -13.50 20.44
CA PRO A 110 13.31 -12.98 20.15
C PRO A 110 12.92 -13.30 18.69
N ILE A 111 11.81 -14.00 18.53
CA ILE A 111 11.29 -14.40 17.23
C ILE A 111 10.09 -13.53 16.90
N LYS A 112 10.15 -12.84 15.75
CA LYS A 112 9.01 -12.06 15.24
C LYS A 112 7.83 -12.99 14.94
N GLY A 113 6.61 -12.57 15.30
CA GLY A 113 5.38 -13.27 14.95
C GLY A 113 5.13 -13.30 13.45
N GLU A 114 4.37 -14.28 12.99
CA GLU A 114 3.98 -14.43 11.59
C GLU A 114 2.94 -13.36 11.20
N ASN A 115 2.95 -12.97 9.95
CA ASN A 115 1.91 -12.13 9.40
C ASN A 115 0.62 -12.93 9.22
N ILE A 116 -0.52 -12.25 9.36
CA ILE A 116 -1.84 -12.81 9.08
C ILE A 116 -2.37 -12.13 7.81
N GLU A 117 -2.90 -12.93 6.89
CA GLU A 117 -3.60 -12.42 5.72
C GLU A 117 -5.09 -12.69 5.85
N THR A 118 -5.91 -11.70 5.52
CA THR A 118 -7.37 -11.81 5.49
C THR A 118 -7.94 -11.03 4.32
N LYS A 119 -9.18 -11.35 3.94
CA LYS A 119 -9.92 -10.64 2.89
C LYS A 119 -11.17 -10.05 3.51
N ILE A 120 -11.49 -8.83 3.11
CA ILE A 120 -12.75 -8.19 3.50
C ILE A 120 -13.45 -7.66 2.26
N GLU A 121 -14.77 -7.67 2.30
CA GLU A 121 -15.61 -7.10 1.27
C GLU A 121 -15.98 -5.67 1.65
N ALA A 122 -15.84 -4.75 0.72
CA ALA A 122 -16.29 -3.36 0.85
C ALA A 122 -17.32 -3.05 -0.24
N SER A 123 -18.33 -2.25 0.07
CA SER A 123 -19.20 -1.69 -0.97
C SER A 123 -18.42 -0.70 -1.81
N LEU A 124 -18.86 -0.48 -3.04
CA LEU A 124 -18.27 0.49 -3.94
C LEU A 124 -18.25 1.90 -3.31
N GLU A 125 -19.33 2.26 -2.63
CA GLU A 125 -19.49 3.55 -1.95
C GLU A 125 -18.53 3.67 -0.76
N ASP A 126 -18.39 2.63 0.07
CA ASP A 126 -17.48 2.66 1.22
C ASP A 126 -16.02 2.82 0.80
N ALA A 127 -15.64 2.15 -0.29
CA ALA A 127 -14.32 2.23 -0.88
C ALA A 127 -14.06 3.60 -1.55
N PHE A 128 -15.10 4.16 -2.21
CA PHE A 128 -15.02 5.47 -2.86
C PHE A 128 -14.83 6.61 -1.85
N PHE A 129 -15.58 6.59 -0.74
CA PHE A 129 -15.53 7.63 0.29
C PHE A 129 -14.49 7.38 1.38
N GLY A 130 -13.84 6.24 1.38
CA GLY A 130 -12.85 5.90 2.42
C GLY A 130 -13.45 5.74 3.80
N LYS A 131 -14.61 5.11 3.92
CA LYS A 131 -15.30 4.92 5.20
C LYS A 131 -14.56 3.96 6.12
N GLU A 132 -14.85 4.09 7.42
CA GLU A 132 -14.38 3.13 8.42
C GLU A 132 -15.18 1.83 8.34
N LYS A 133 -14.45 0.71 8.42
CA LYS A 133 -15.03 -0.63 8.45
C LYS A 133 -14.57 -1.39 9.68
N THR A 134 -15.51 -1.97 10.40
CA THR A 134 -15.23 -2.80 11.55
C THR A 134 -15.08 -4.24 11.11
N ILE A 135 -13.97 -4.88 11.48
CA ILE A 135 -13.71 -6.30 11.25
C ILE A 135 -13.56 -7.04 12.56
N VAL A 136 -14.01 -8.29 12.58
CA VAL A 136 -13.84 -9.19 13.72
C VAL A 136 -12.87 -10.30 13.32
N LEU A 137 -11.72 -10.34 13.96
CA LEU A 137 -10.71 -11.37 13.78
C LEU A 137 -10.75 -12.35 14.95
N LYS A 138 -10.59 -13.64 14.68
CA LYS A 138 -10.36 -14.63 15.73
C LYS A 138 -8.89 -14.60 16.14
N ASN A 139 -8.60 -14.24 17.38
CA ASN A 139 -7.25 -14.29 17.93
C ASN A 139 -6.81 -15.76 18.11
N ASN A 140 -5.50 -16.04 18.19
CA ASN A 140 -4.95 -17.38 18.43
C ASN A 140 -5.54 -18.08 19.66
N ASN A 141 -6.11 -17.33 20.60
CA ASN A 141 -6.79 -17.82 21.81
C ASN A 141 -8.29 -18.02 21.62
N GLY A 142 -8.81 -17.99 20.38
CA GLY A 142 -10.24 -18.16 20.07
C GLY A 142 -11.12 -16.95 20.44
N LYS A 143 -10.59 -15.92 21.10
CA LYS A 143 -11.34 -14.72 21.45
C LYS A 143 -11.48 -13.80 20.25
N PRO A 144 -12.70 -13.27 19.97
CA PRO A 144 -12.89 -12.30 18.90
C PRO A 144 -12.18 -10.98 19.24
N LYS A 145 -11.43 -10.46 18.29
CA LYS A 145 -10.82 -9.12 18.36
C LYS A 145 -11.47 -8.24 17.31
N THR A 146 -12.12 -7.18 17.75
CA THR A 146 -12.71 -6.18 16.86
C THR A 146 -11.67 -5.12 16.53
N LEU A 147 -11.50 -4.83 15.24
CA LEU A 147 -10.63 -3.77 14.74
C LEU A 147 -11.42 -2.84 13.83
N SER A 148 -11.31 -1.53 14.05
CA SER A 148 -11.79 -0.52 13.10
C SER A 148 -10.67 -0.16 12.12
N ILE A 149 -11.00 -0.17 10.83
CA ILE A 149 -10.06 0.10 9.74
C ILE A 149 -10.65 1.21 8.90
N LYS A 150 -9.91 2.29 8.74
CA LYS A 150 -10.24 3.34 7.80
C LYS A 150 -9.74 2.93 6.40
N LEU A 151 -10.66 2.81 5.46
CA LEU A 151 -10.30 2.57 4.06
C LEU A 151 -9.69 3.85 3.47
N PRO A 152 -8.59 3.77 2.70
CA PRO A 152 -8.17 4.89 1.87
C PRO A 152 -9.25 5.23 0.83
N GLU A 153 -9.47 6.52 0.57
CA GLU A 153 -10.39 6.94 -0.49
C GLU A 153 -9.91 6.45 -1.86
N GLY A 154 -10.83 5.85 -2.62
CA GLY A 154 -10.48 5.32 -3.94
C GLY A 154 -9.58 4.09 -3.91
N ILE A 155 -9.57 3.33 -2.80
CA ILE A 155 -8.82 2.07 -2.71
C ILE A 155 -9.26 1.12 -3.84
N ARG A 156 -8.29 0.43 -4.46
CA ARG A 156 -8.55 -0.47 -5.59
C ARG A 156 -9.04 -1.84 -5.14
N ASP A 157 -9.79 -2.49 -6.02
CA ASP A 157 -10.13 -3.90 -5.82
C ASP A 157 -8.85 -4.75 -5.78
N GLY A 158 -8.77 -5.65 -4.80
CA GLY A 158 -7.60 -6.49 -4.55
C GLY A 158 -6.44 -5.80 -3.82
N GLU A 159 -6.49 -4.51 -3.56
CA GLU A 159 -5.44 -3.79 -2.84
C GLU A 159 -5.33 -4.23 -1.39
N LYS A 160 -4.10 -4.21 -0.84
CA LYS A 160 -3.82 -4.69 0.51
C LYS A 160 -3.51 -3.53 1.46
N ILE A 161 -4.21 -3.50 2.58
CA ILE A 161 -3.93 -2.61 3.72
C ILE A 161 -3.10 -3.39 4.75
N ARG A 162 -2.01 -2.79 5.23
CA ARG A 162 -1.13 -3.37 6.25
C ARG A 162 -1.34 -2.70 7.60
N LEU A 163 -1.76 -3.48 8.59
CA LEU A 163 -1.84 -3.04 9.98
C LEU A 163 -0.65 -3.61 10.77
N ILE A 164 0.27 -2.72 11.15
CA ILE A 164 1.51 -3.09 11.81
C ILE A 164 1.24 -3.66 13.20
N GLY A 165 1.88 -4.79 13.53
CA GLY A 165 1.80 -5.42 14.86
C GLY A 165 0.46 -6.10 15.19
N GLN A 166 -0.46 -6.23 14.21
CA GLN A 166 -1.77 -6.87 14.39
C GLN A 166 -1.80 -8.34 13.92
N GLY A 167 -0.64 -8.91 13.57
CA GLY A 167 -0.47 -10.32 13.23
C GLY A 167 -0.33 -11.23 14.45
N LYS A 168 0.26 -12.43 14.27
CA LYS A 168 0.52 -13.37 15.38
C LYS A 168 1.53 -12.80 16.37
N HIS A 169 1.40 -13.19 17.63
CA HIS A 169 2.33 -12.78 18.67
C HIS A 169 3.74 -13.32 18.41
N GLY A 170 4.75 -12.48 18.65
CA GLY A 170 6.13 -12.89 18.65
C GLY A 170 6.44 -13.80 19.85
N LYS A 171 7.48 -14.64 19.73
CA LYS A 171 7.97 -15.50 20.82
C LYS A 171 9.21 -14.87 21.46
N ASN A 172 9.43 -15.21 22.73
CA ASN A 172 10.62 -14.79 23.50
C ASN A 172 10.87 -13.27 23.53
N GLY A 173 9.78 -12.45 23.59
CA GLY A 173 9.88 -10.98 23.54
C GLY A 173 10.03 -10.40 22.13
N GLY A 174 9.86 -11.21 21.08
CA GLY A 174 9.84 -10.75 19.70
C GLY A 174 8.61 -9.89 19.39
N LYS A 175 8.72 -8.99 18.41
CA LYS A 175 7.60 -8.16 17.93
C LYS A 175 6.53 -9.03 17.30
N ASN A 176 5.28 -8.59 17.39
CA ASN A 176 4.17 -9.22 16.65
C ASN A 176 4.39 -9.11 15.14
N GLY A 177 3.77 -10.03 14.40
CA GLY A 177 3.63 -9.93 12.95
C GLY A 177 2.65 -8.82 12.55
N ASP A 178 2.41 -8.66 11.27
CA ASP A 178 1.51 -7.66 10.72
C ASP A 178 0.25 -8.35 10.18
N LEU A 179 -0.85 -7.60 10.13
CA LEU A 179 -2.09 -8.04 9.47
C LEU A 179 -2.16 -7.40 8.09
N LEU A 180 -2.27 -8.23 7.06
CA LEU A 180 -2.45 -7.83 5.67
C LEU A 180 -3.90 -8.10 5.28
N ILE A 181 -4.63 -7.04 4.92
CA ILE A 181 -6.05 -7.10 4.61
C ILE A 181 -6.23 -6.78 3.14
N GLN A 182 -6.65 -7.77 2.36
CA GLN A 182 -7.02 -7.57 0.96
C GLN A 182 -8.47 -7.08 0.89
N ILE A 183 -8.68 -5.98 0.18
CA ILE A 183 -9.99 -5.37 -0.02
C ILE A 183 -10.58 -5.91 -1.31
N ASN A 184 -11.78 -6.48 -1.23
CA ASN A 184 -12.56 -6.89 -2.40
C ASN A 184 -13.76 -5.95 -2.51
N ILE A 185 -13.83 -5.19 -3.62
CA ILE A 185 -14.92 -4.26 -3.87
C ILE A 185 -16.09 -5.02 -4.49
N LYS A 186 -17.24 -4.97 -3.82
CA LYS A 186 -18.48 -5.50 -4.39
C LYS A 186 -19.18 -4.47 -5.25
N ASN A 187 -19.42 -4.83 -6.50
CA ASN A 187 -20.39 -4.14 -7.35
C ASN A 187 -21.79 -4.29 -6.74
N ASN A 188 -22.66 -3.35 -7.03
CA ASN A 188 -24.07 -3.41 -6.69
C ASN A 188 -24.93 -3.39 -7.97
N ASP A 189 -26.26 -3.50 -7.80
CA ASP A 189 -27.19 -3.53 -8.94
C ASP A 189 -27.22 -2.21 -9.73
N LYS A 190 -26.77 -1.11 -9.10
CA LYS A 190 -26.77 0.22 -9.73
C LYS A 190 -25.46 0.53 -10.45
N PHE A 191 -24.32 0.13 -9.85
CA PHE A 191 -23.00 0.50 -10.32
C PHE A 191 -22.09 -0.70 -10.45
N ILE A 192 -21.42 -0.81 -11.59
CA ILE A 192 -20.41 -1.83 -11.88
C ILE A 192 -19.08 -1.12 -12.13
N LEU A 193 -18.08 -1.41 -11.30
CA LEU A 193 -16.73 -0.89 -11.44
C LEU A 193 -15.93 -1.72 -12.45
N LYS A 194 -15.31 -1.06 -13.42
CA LYS A 194 -14.35 -1.66 -14.36
C LYS A 194 -13.12 -0.75 -14.47
N GLY A 195 -12.03 -1.12 -13.83
CA GLY A 195 -10.86 -0.23 -13.69
C GLY A 195 -11.21 1.00 -12.85
N TYR A 196 -11.19 2.18 -13.46
CA TYR A 196 -11.63 3.44 -12.84
C TYR A 196 -12.98 3.92 -13.38
N ASP A 197 -13.52 3.24 -14.38
CA ASP A 197 -14.80 3.61 -14.96
C ASP A 197 -15.95 2.90 -14.24
N ILE A 198 -17.07 3.62 -14.10
CA ILE A 198 -18.30 3.10 -13.51
C ILE A 198 -19.31 2.94 -14.61
N TYR A 199 -20.00 1.80 -14.62
CA TYR A 199 -21.10 1.50 -15.53
C TYR A 199 -22.42 1.46 -14.77
N THR A 200 -23.45 2.08 -15.34
CA THR A 200 -24.80 2.10 -14.79
C THR A 200 -25.84 1.93 -15.90
N ASN A 201 -27.03 1.49 -15.53
CA ASN A 201 -28.16 1.44 -16.46
C ASN A 201 -28.89 2.79 -16.46
N LEU A 202 -29.17 3.28 -17.65
CA LEU A 202 -30.00 4.46 -17.90
C LEU A 202 -31.33 4.04 -18.47
N LEU A 203 -32.36 4.05 -17.62
CA LEU A 203 -33.70 3.68 -18.04
C LEU A 203 -34.39 4.89 -18.66
N LEU A 204 -34.83 4.76 -19.94
CA LEU A 204 -35.53 5.80 -20.68
C LEU A 204 -36.89 5.27 -21.13
N THR A 205 -37.85 6.16 -21.19
CA THR A 205 -39.11 5.89 -21.87
C THR A 205 -38.94 5.99 -23.40
N PRO A 206 -39.80 5.37 -24.22
CA PRO A 206 -39.71 5.43 -25.68
C PRO A 206 -39.74 6.86 -26.21
N TRP A 207 -40.53 7.74 -25.62
CA TRP A 207 -40.61 9.15 -26.05
C TRP A 207 -39.38 9.96 -25.65
N GLU A 208 -38.78 9.72 -24.49
CA GLU A 208 -37.51 10.35 -24.10
C GLU A 208 -36.37 9.94 -25.05
N ALA A 209 -36.30 8.66 -25.40
CA ALA A 209 -35.30 8.16 -26.35
C ALA A 209 -35.51 8.72 -27.76
N SER A 210 -36.77 8.87 -28.22
CA SER A 210 -37.09 9.33 -29.56
C SER A 210 -36.93 10.84 -29.74
N LEU A 211 -37.32 11.62 -28.73
CA LEU A 211 -37.36 13.08 -28.81
C LEU A 211 -36.10 13.74 -28.23
N GLY A 212 -35.33 13.01 -27.50
CA GLY A 212 -34.26 13.54 -26.67
C GLY A 212 -34.80 14.24 -25.42
N THR A 213 -33.99 14.30 -24.39
CA THR A 213 -34.41 14.89 -23.11
C THR A 213 -33.21 15.32 -22.26
N LYS A 214 -33.48 16.06 -21.19
CA LYS A 214 -32.53 16.32 -20.11
C LYS A 214 -33.00 15.59 -18.87
N ILE A 215 -32.17 14.76 -18.32
CA ILE A 215 -32.49 13.96 -17.13
C ILE A 215 -31.43 14.09 -16.09
N ASP A 216 -31.81 13.80 -14.87
CA ASP A 216 -30.90 13.68 -13.72
C ASP A 216 -30.50 12.22 -13.60
N ILE A 217 -29.19 11.96 -13.63
CA ILE A 217 -28.62 10.61 -13.42
C ILE A 217 -27.88 10.55 -12.07
N PRO A 218 -28.13 9.54 -11.24
CA PRO A 218 -27.37 9.34 -10.04
C PRO A 218 -25.94 8.91 -10.38
N THR A 219 -24.97 9.55 -9.79
CA THR A 219 -23.57 9.11 -9.76
C THR A 219 -23.26 8.55 -8.38
N ILE A 220 -22.03 8.12 -8.12
CA ILE A 220 -21.66 7.53 -6.83
C ILE A 220 -21.68 8.56 -5.68
N ASP A 221 -21.49 9.84 -5.98
CA ASP A 221 -21.36 10.94 -5.01
C ASP A 221 -22.48 11.96 -5.09
N GLU A 222 -23.10 12.14 -6.27
CA GLU A 222 -24.11 13.17 -6.47
C GLU A 222 -25.09 12.79 -7.59
N THR A 223 -25.99 13.69 -7.91
CA THR A 223 -26.87 13.59 -9.10
C THR A 223 -26.42 14.61 -10.13
N THR A 224 -26.23 14.18 -11.37
CA THR A 224 -25.73 15.04 -12.47
C THR A 224 -26.75 15.12 -13.59
N LYS A 225 -26.98 16.33 -14.10
CA LYS A 225 -27.85 16.54 -15.29
C LYS A 225 -27.09 16.21 -16.55
N ILE A 226 -27.70 15.37 -17.39
CA ILE A 226 -27.18 15.01 -18.70
C ILE A 226 -28.19 15.28 -19.80
N TYR A 227 -27.68 15.51 -21.00
CA TYR A 227 -28.51 15.63 -22.21
C TYR A 227 -28.50 14.31 -22.98
N ILE A 228 -29.68 13.80 -23.28
CA ILE A 228 -29.90 12.61 -24.08
C ILE A 228 -30.25 13.07 -25.50
N PRO A 229 -29.44 12.72 -26.52
CA PRO A 229 -29.77 13.07 -27.91
C PRO A 229 -31.03 12.32 -28.38
N GLN A 230 -31.72 12.90 -29.37
CA GLN A 230 -32.86 12.25 -30.00
C GLN A 230 -32.41 11.01 -30.79
N GLY A 231 -33.24 9.96 -30.76
CA GLY A 231 -33.01 8.75 -31.53
C GLY A 231 -32.02 7.77 -30.89
N VAL A 232 -31.64 7.97 -29.61
CA VAL A 232 -30.77 7.06 -28.90
C VAL A 232 -31.36 5.65 -28.81
N GLN A 233 -30.49 4.63 -28.93
CA GLN A 233 -30.92 3.24 -28.97
C GLN A 233 -30.55 2.48 -27.70
N THR A 234 -31.25 1.42 -27.37
CA THR A 234 -30.90 0.49 -26.31
C THR A 234 -29.52 -0.11 -26.57
N GLY A 235 -28.65 -0.12 -25.53
CA GLY A 235 -27.28 -0.61 -25.60
C GLY A 235 -26.26 0.50 -25.92
N GLU A 236 -26.69 1.69 -26.37
CA GLU A 236 -25.79 2.83 -26.49
C GLU A 236 -25.30 3.29 -25.13
N LYS A 237 -24.06 3.77 -25.09
CA LYS A 237 -23.41 4.23 -23.85
C LYS A 237 -23.18 5.72 -23.91
N ILE A 238 -23.77 6.43 -22.97
CA ILE A 238 -23.54 7.84 -22.77
C ILE A 238 -22.43 8.03 -21.77
N LYS A 239 -21.38 8.69 -22.22
CA LYS A 239 -20.19 8.96 -21.38
C LYS A 239 -20.39 10.26 -20.60
N ILE A 240 -20.24 10.18 -19.29
CA ILE A 240 -20.24 11.32 -18.37
C ILE A 240 -18.82 11.46 -17.81
N PRO A 241 -18.02 12.45 -18.25
CA PRO A 241 -16.62 12.55 -17.90
C PRO A 241 -16.45 12.90 -16.43
N ASN A 242 -15.39 12.36 -15.82
CA ASN A 242 -15.00 12.61 -14.43
C ASN A 242 -16.06 12.24 -13.37
N LYS A 243 -16.96 11.30 -13.68
CA LYS A 243 -17.98 10.78 -12.76
C LYS A 243 -17.78 9.29 -12.42
N GLY A 244 -16.62 8.75 -12.78
CA GLY A 244 -16.18 7.41 -12.44
C GLY A 244 -15.56 7.30 -11.05
N TYR A 245 -14.78 6.25 -10.84
CA TYR A 245 -14.10 5.96 -9.59
C TYR A 245 -12.80 6.76 -9.43
N LYS A 246 -12.39 7.02 -8.20
CA LYS A 246 -11.15 7.76 -7.88
C LYS A 246 -9.92 6.92 -8.25
N ASP A 247 -8.89 7.56 -8.83
CA ASP A 247 -7.64 6.90 -9.23
C ASP A 247 -6.57 6.90 -8.11
N GLY A 248 -6.86 7.54 -6.98
CA GLY A 248 -5.94 7.70 -5.85
C GLY A 248 -4.91 8.82 -6.02
N ASN A 249 -4.86 9.49 -7.19
CA ASN A 249 -3.92 10.59 -7.49
C ASN A 249 -4.64 11.94 -7.69
N GLY A 250 -5.90 12.02 -7.30
CA GLY A 250 -6.74 13.21 -7.45
C GLY A 250 -7.54 13.25 -8.76
N GLY A 251 -7.39 12.25 -9.64
CA GLY A 251 -8.20 12.07 -10.83
C GLY A 251 -9.36 11.10 -10.61
N ARG A 252 -10.24 11.02 -11.62
CA ARG A 252 -11.39 10.11 -11.65
C ARG A 252 -11.53 9.53 -13.05
N GLY A 253 -12.02 8.28 -13.12
CA GLY A 253 -12.52 7.71 -14.37
C GLY A 253 -13.84 8.34 -14.82
N ASP A 254 -14.48 7.73 -15.79
CA ASP A 254 -15.74 8.19 -16.37
C ASP A 254 -16.91 7.32 -15.93
N LEU A 255 -18.12 7.88 -15.98
CA LEU A 255 -19.34 7.12 -15.82
C LEU A 255 -19.93 6.83 -17.20
N PHE A 256 -20.20 5.56 -17.48
CA PHE A 256 -20.88 5.09 -18.69
C PHE A 256 -22.29 4.66 -18.35
N ALA A 257 -23.27 5.41 -18.85
CA ALA A 257 -24.68 5.12 -18.69
C ALA A 257 -25.19 4.34 -19.94
N GLU A 258 -25.47 3.05 -19.76
CA GLU A 258 -26.01 2.21 -20.85
C GLU A 258 -27.51 2.38 -20.94
N VAL A 259 -27.97 2.86 -22.09
CA VAL A 259 -29.37 3.12 -22.36
C VAL A 259 -30.17 1.83 -22.40
N LYS A 260 -31.29 1.80 -21.68
CA LYS A 260 -32.31 0.76 -21.72
C LYS A 260 -33.69 1.40 -21.91
N ILE A 261 -34.28 1.23 -23.08
CA ILE A 261 -35.61 1.76 -23.36
C ILE A 261 -36.64 0.80 -22.75
N MET A 262 -37.44 1.34 -21.85
CA MET A 262 -38.49 0.60 -21.14
C MET A 262 -39.87 1.04 -21.61
N VAL A 263 -40.70 0.09 -21.95
CA VAL A 263 -42.11 0.35 -22.27
C VAL A 263 -42.99 0.14 -21.03
N PRO A 264 -44.06 0.95 -20.85
CA PRO A 264 -44.99 0.73 -19.75
C PRO A 264 -45.64 -0.65 -19.86
N LYS A 265 -45.77 -1.35 -18.72
CA LYS A 265 -46.46 -2.66 -18.69
C LYS A 265 -47.97 -2.53 -18.78
N GLU A 266 -48.52 -1.49 -18.20
CA GLU A 266 -49.94 -1.17 -18.18
C GLU A 266 -50.13 0.20 -18.80
N LEU A 267 -51.14 0.32 -19.62
CA LEU A 267 -51.49 1.54 -20.33
C LEU A 267 -52.91 1.96 -19.97
N THR A 268 -53.12 3.23 -19.78
CA THR A 268 -54.46 3.82 -19.72
C THR A 268 -55.14 3.76 -21.11
N ASP A 269 -56.44 3.88 -21.16
CA ASP A 269 -57.17 3.89 -22.44
C ASP A 269 -56.72 5.03 -23.36
N GLU A 270 -56.38 6.18 -22.80
CA GLU A 270 -55.85 7.32 -23.53
C GLU A 270 -54.47 7.05 -24.11
N GLU A 271 -53.56 6.51 -23.32
CA GLU A 271 -52.22 6.13 -23.78
C GLU A 271 -52.27 5.08 -24.86
N LYS A 272 -53.14 4.07 -24.73
CA LYS A 272 -53.34 3.04 -25.73
C LYS A 272 -53.81 3.63 -27.05
N ALA A 273 -54.78 4.56 -27.02
CA ALA A 273 -55.28 5.26 -28.23
C ALA A 273 -54.15 6.04 -28.92
N ILE A 274 -53.25 6.67 -28.17
CA ILE A 274 -52.08 7.38 -28.72
C ILE A 274 -51.10 6.42 -29.38
N PHE A 275 -50.77 5.31 -28.73
CA PHE A 275 -49.91 4.28 -29.29
C PHE A 275 -50.51 3.63 -30.55
N GLU A 276 -51.82 3.36 -30.59
CA GLU A 276 -52.52 2.86 -31.77
C GLU A 276 -52.45 3.86 -32.92
N LYS A 277 -52.64 5.15 -32.65
CA LYS A 277 -52.49 6.21 -33.64
C LYS A 277 -51.06 6.29 -34.17
N LEU A 278 -50.04 6.24 -33.28
CA LEU A 278 -48.64 6.23 -33.66
C LEU A 278 -48.32 5.04 -34.58
N ASN A 279 -48.80 3.84 -34.23
CA ASN A 279 -48.62 2.65 -35.04
C ASN A 279 -49.19 2.75 -36.46
N LYS A 280 -50.29 3.51 -36.62
CA LYS A 280 -50.91 3.72 -37.96
C LYS A 280 -50.15 4.69 -38.83
N ILE A 281 -49.51 5.70 -38.24
CA ILE A 281 -48.82 6.79 -38.99
C ILE A 281 -47.32 6.54 -39.16
N SER A 282 -46.71 5.72 -38.31
CA SER A 282 -45.28 5.44 -38.35
C SER A 282 -44.96 4.34 -39.36
N ASN A 283 -43.98 4.62 -40.22
CA ASN A 283 -43.41 3.64 -41.17
C ASN A 283 -42.18 2.91 -40.57
N PHE A 284 -41.82 3.22 -39.31
CA PHE A 284 -40.64 2.63 -38.68
C PHE A 284 -40.85 1.13 -38.43
N ASN A 285 -39.93 0.31 -38.93
CA ASN A 285 -39.93 -1.13 -38.71
C ASN A 285 -38.53 -1.58 -38.27
N PRO A 286 -38.31 -1.89 -36.98
CA PRO A 286 -37.01 -2.28 -36.47
C PRO A 286 -36.51 -3.66 -36.98
N ARG A 287 -37.36 -4.44 -37.65
CA ARG A 287 -37.02 -5.74 -38.26
C ARG A 287 -36.48 -5.63 -39.68
N LEU A 288 -36.69 -4.51 -40.33
CA LEU A 288 -36.07 -4.22 -41.63
C LEU A 288 -34.66 -3.71 -41.33
N LYS A 289 -33.61 -4.41 -41.82
CA LYS A 289 -32.26 -3.90 -41.77
C LYS A 289 -32.17 -2.59 -42.55
N VAL A 290 -31.79 -1.51 -41.88
CA VAL A 290 -31.37 -0.26 -42.51
C VAL A 290 -29.97 -0.47 -43.06
#